data_e87f536f89f2c27d2455c0db1a445d23
#
_entry.id   e87f536f89f2c27d2455c0db1a445d23
#
_cell.length_a   1.000
_cell.length_b   1.000
_cell.length_c   1.000
_cell.angle_alpha   90.00
_cell.angle_beta   90.00
_cell.angle_gamma   90.00
#
_symmetry.space_group_name_H-M   'P 1'
#
loop_
_entity.id
_entity.type
_entity.pdbx_description
1 polymer ?
#
loop_
_entity_poly.entity_id
_entity_poly.type
_entity_poly.pdbx_seq_one_letter_code
_entity_poly.pdbx_strand_id
1 'polypeptide(L)'
;SSTSRGLGDVYKRQIELGPVFVNFVLADEINRAPAKVQSAMLELMAERQVSIAGQTFPAPHPFSVIATQNPVESEGVYPLPEAQRDRFLLKIDVPYPRGNEEFEILRRMSVKAPQPQQVLTPEAVVALQDMASDVFVHNLVAEYVVRLVLATRNPGDFGMSDLANVIQIGCSPRATLGLVAAARALSLIHI
;
A
#
# COMPACT_ATOMS: atom_id res chain seq x y z
N SER A 1 29.58 44.38 38.79
CA SER A 1 29.62 43.73 37.49
C SER A 1 28.83 42.43 37.55
N SER A 2 27.58 42.50 37.15
CA SER A 2 26.67 41.34 37.03
C SER A 2 26.76 40.79 35.63
N THR A 3 27.40 39.66 35.48
CA THR A 3 27.46 38.90 34.24
C THR A 3 26.19 38.06 34.13
N SER A 4 25.24 38.46 33.31
CA SER A 4 24.11 37.64 32.87
C SER A 4 24.64 36.55 31.93
N ARG A 5 24.74 35.33 32.43
CA ARG A 5 24.92 34.16 31.58
C ARG A 5 23.64 33.91 30.81
N GLY A 6 23.74 34.07 29.51
CA GLY A 6 22.64 33.81 28.60
C GLY A 6 22.15 32.35 28.65
N LEU A 7 20.86 32.19 28.88
CA LEU A 7 20.08 30.98 28.60
C LEU A 7 20.02 30.79 27.07
N GLY A 8 20.93 30.02 26.55
CA GLY A 8 21.06 29.81 25.10
C GLY A 8 21.38 28.39 24.68
N ASP A 9 21.13 27.40 25.53
CA ASP A 9 21.11 26.01 25.07
C ASP A 9 19.68 25.64 24.63
N VAL A 10 19.35 26.12 23.43
CA VAL A 10 18.22 25.55 22.68
C VAL A 10 18.61 24.08 22.41
N TYR A 11 18.05 23.17 23.17
CA TYR A 11 18.06 21.75 22.89
C TYR A 11 17.59 21.58 21.43
N LYS A 12 18.50 21.44 20.50
CA LYS A 12 18.21 20.93 19.17
C LYS A 12 17.73 19.51 19.40
N ARG A 13 16.43 19.32 19.50
CA ARG A 13 15.83 17.98 19.48
C ARG A 13 16.30 17.33 18.20
N GLN A 14 17.21 16.39 18.32
CA GLN A 14 17.68 15.58 17.22
C GLN A 14 16.46 14.78 16.74
N ILE A 15 16.09 14.95 15.47
CA ILE A 15 14.99 14.19 14.89
C ILE A 15 15.47 12.76 14.73
N GLU A 16 14.88 11.85 15.46
CA GLU A 16 15.09 10.42 15.31
C GLU A 16 14.11 9.89 14.28
N LEU A 17 14.63 9.28 13.21
CA LEU A 17 13.80 8.68 12.17
C LEU A 17 13.11 7.43 12.72
N GLY A 18 11.78 7.42 12.65
CA GLY A 18 10.96 6.32 13.15
C GLY A 18 10.99 5.08 12.24
N PRO A 19 10.28 4.00 12.62
CA PRO A 19 10.30 2.69 11.94
C PRO A 19 9.73 2.70 10.52
N VAL A 20 9.15 3.81 10.06
CA VAL A 20 8.62 3.95 8.68
C VAL A 20 9.71 4.20 7.62
N PHE A 21 10.96 4.51 8.05
CA PHE A 21 12.08 4.74 7.14
C PHE A 21 12.77 3.43 6.74
N VAL A 22 11.98 2.52 6.16
CA VAL A 22 12.39 1.22 5.65
C VAL A 22 11.76 0.98 4.27
N ASN A 23 12.26 0.03 3.51
CA ASN A 23 11.74 -0.27 2.17
C ASN A 23 10.33 -0.87 2.18
N PHE A 24 10.02 -1.69 3.19
CA PHE A 24 8.71 -2.36 3.32
C PHE A 24 8.14 -2.09 4.71
N VAL A 25 6.95 -1.51 4.75
CA VAL A 25 6.21 -1.22 5.97
C VAL A 25 5.00 -2.14 6.04
N LEU A 26 4.87 -2.86 7.14
CA LEU A 26 3.63 -3.57 7.49
C LEU A 26 2.86 -2.71 8.50
N ALA A 27 1.74 -2.15 8.05
CA ALA A 27 0.80 -1.41 8.90
C ALA A 27 -0.32 -2.36 9.35
N ASP A 28 -0.06 -3.06 10.44
CA ASP A 28 -0.99 -4.05 10.97
C ASP A 28 -2.22 -3.37 11.58
N GLU A 29 -3.41 -3.90 11.27
CA GLU A 29 -4.71 -3.40 11.73
C GLU A 29 -4.87 -1.87 11.55
N ILE A 30 -4.57 -1.36 10.35
CA ILE A 30 -4.63 0.09 10.04
C ILE A 30 -5.97 0.73 10.39
N ASN A 31 -7.07 -0.04 10.37
CA ASN A 31 -8.40 0.40 10.72
C ASN A 31 -8.60 0.63 12.24
N ARG A 32 -7.66 0.24 13.09
CA ARG A 32 -7.62 0.58 14.52
C ARG A 32 -6.82 1.84 14.80
N ALA A 33 -5.99 2.27 13.86
CA ALA A 33 -5.22 3.50 14.02
C ALA A 33 -6.14 4.72 14.00
N PRO A 34 -5.88 5.74 14.85
CA PRO A 34 -6.61 7.01 14.78
C PRO A 34 -6.50 7.68 13.41
N ALA A 35 -7.51 8.42 12.99
CA ALA A 35 -7.57 9.06 11.67
C ALA A 35 -6.31 9.88 11.31
N LYS A 36 -5.68 10.53 12.30
CA LYS A 36 -4.43 11.28 12.11
C LYS A 36 -3.28 10.37 11.68
N VAL A 37 -3.17 9.17 12.26
CA VAL A 37 -2.13 8.18 11.92
C VAL A 37 -2.40 7.60 10.54
N GLN A 38 -3.66 7.25 10.26
CA GLN A 38 -4.07 6.80 8.92
C GLN A 38 -3.71 7.84 7.85
N SER A 39 -4.03 9.12 8.09
CA SER A 39 -3.73 10.20 7.14
C SER A 39 -2.22 10.39 6.92
N ALA A 40 -1.41 10.32 7.98
CA ALA A 40 0.05 10.44 7.87
C ALA A 40 0.66 9.26 7.07
N MET A 41 0.17 8.03 7.29
CA MET A 41 0.61 6.86 6.52
C MET A 41 0.26 6.99 5.04
N LEU A 42 -0.93 7.50 4.73
CA LEU A 42 -1.39 7.68 3.36
C LEU A 42 -0.69 8.83 2.64
N GLU A 43 -0.28 9.87 3.37
CA GLU A 43 0.59 10.92 2.85
C GLU A 43 1.96 10.33 2.49
N LEU A 44 2.57 9.56 3.38
CA LEU A 44 3.82 8.86 3.14
C LEU A 44 3.75 7.95 1.89
N MET A 45 2.64 7.21 1.71
CA MET A 45 2.44 6.37 0.52
C MET A 45 2.35 7.18 -0.77
N ALA A 46 1.70 8.35 -0.73
CA ALA A 46 1.49 9.19 -1.92
C ALA A 46 2.73 10.00 -2.28
N GLU A 47 3.33 10.65 -1.28
CA GLU A 47 4.41 11.61 -1.46
C GLU A 47 5.80 10.97 -1.33
N ARG A 48 5.88 9.74 -0.80
CA ARG A 48 7.12 9.02 -0.48
C ARG A 48 8.08 9.84 0.37
N GLN A 49 7.52 10.61 1.30
CA GLN A 49 8.26 11.47 2.21
C GLN A 49 7.46 11.72 3.50
N VAL A 50 8.16 12.12 4.55
CA VAL A 50 7.55 12.54 5.82
C VAL A 50 8.06 13.93 6.18
N SER A 51 7.17 14.82 6.59
CA SER A 51 7.51 16.16 7.07
C SER A 51 7.44 16.21 8.60
N ILE A 52 8.57 16.50 9.25
CA ILE A 52 8.70 16.57 10.70
C ILE A 52 9.32 17.92 11.06
N ALA A 53 8.62 18.72 11.87
CA ALA A 53 9.10 20.02 12.34
C ALA A 53 9.61 20.96 11.20
N GLY A 54 8.92 20.95 10.06
CA GLY A 54 9.27 21.77 8.90
C GLY A 54 10.43 21.23 8.05
N GLN A 55 10.94 20.05 8.35
CA GLN A 55 11.94 19.36 7.53
C GLN A 55 11.29 18.15 6.85
N THR A 56 11.64 17.93 5.59
CA THR A 56 11.12 16.80 4.77
C THR A 56 12.19 15.73 4.64
N PHE A 57 11.79 14.49 4.95
CA PHE A 57 12.64 13.31 4.89
C PHE A 57 12.05 12.35 3.84
N PRO A 58 12.78 12.04 2.76
CA PRO A 58 12.31 11.09 1.75
C PRO A 58 12.29 9.67 2.32
N ALA A 59 11.28 8.88 1.93
CA ALA A 59 11.26 7.45 2.19
C ALA A 59 12.36 6.73 1.39
N PRO A 60 12.89 5.60 1.88
CA PRO A 60 13.81 4.77 1.11
C PRO A 60 13.22 4.31 -0.22
N HIS A 61 14.05 4.05 -1.21
CA HIS A 61 13.62 3.50 -2.50
C HIS A 61 14.23 2.10 -2.71
N PRO A 62 13.43 1.07 -3.09
CA PRO A 62 11.99 1.06 -3.29
C PRO A 62 11.22 1.19 -1.96
N PHE A 63 9.99 1.71 -2.01
CA PHE A 63 9.11 1.85 -0.84
C PHE A 63 7.76 1.22 -1.11
N SER A 64 7.29 0.36 -0.21
CA SER A 64 5.98 -0.28 -0.30
C SER A 64 5.33 -0.41 1.08
N VAL A 65 4.02 -0.24 1.13
CA VAL A 65 3.21 -0.42 2.34
C VAL A 65 2.22 -1.56 2.12
N ILE A 66 2.23 -2.51 3.05
CA ILE A 66 1.22 -3.55 3.17
C ILE A 66 0.42 -3.21 4.42
N ALA A 67 -0.89 -3.01 4.29
CA ALA A 67 -1.76 -2.74 5.42
C ALA A 67 -2.74 -3.90 5.61
N THR A 68 -2.95 -4.33 6.85
CA THR A 68 -3.97 -5.31 7.18
C THR A 68 -5.20 -4.65 7.79
N GLN A 69 -6.35 -5.27 7.61
CA GLN A 69 -7.59 -4.92 8.27
C GLN A 69 -8.19 -6.18 8.88
N ASN A 70 -8.63 -6.10 10.12
CA ASN A 70 -9.42 -7.16 10.73
C ASN A 70 -10.92 -6.84 10.56
N PRO A 71 -11.68 -7.60 9.75
CA PRO A 71 -13.09 -7.33 9.51
C PRO A 71 -14.00 -7.81 10.63
N VAL A 72 -13.52 -8.66 11.53
CA VAL A 72 -14.35 -9.36 12.53
C VAL A 72 -14.68 -8.48 13.74
N GLU A 73 -13.86 -7.49 14.05
CA GLU A 73 -14.04 -6.64 15.20
C GLU A 73 -14.71 -5.31 14.81
N SER A 74 -15.82 -4.99 15.46
CA SER A 74 -16.61 -3.77 15.21
C SER A 74 -16.34 -2.64 16.20
N GLU A 75 -15.79 -2.93 17.38
CA GLU A 75 -15.49 -1.90 18.40
C GLU A 75 -14.09 -1.30 18.20
N GLY A 76 -14.00 0.03 18.26
CA GLY A 76 -12.73 0.75 18.14
C GLY A 76 -12.16 0.79 16.72
N VAL A 77 -12.97 0.52 15.70
CA VAL A 77 -12.57 0.50 14.29
C VAL A 77 -12.92 1.84 13.62
N TYR A 78 -11.92 2.42 12.96
CA TYR A 78 -12.06 3.60 12.11
C TYR A 78 -11.98 3.16 10.65
N PRO A 79 -13.12 2.97 9.95
CA PRO A 79 -13.07 2.51 8.56
C PRO A 79 -12.30 3.51 7.69
N LEU A 80 -11.44 2.99 6.82
CA LEU A 80 -10.74 3.82 5.85
C LEU A 80 -11.76 4.44 4.88
N PRO A 81 -11.82 5.77 4.74
CA PRO A 81 -12.62 6.42 3.71
C PRO A 81 -12.24 5.95 2.31
N GLU A 82 -13.17 6.02 1.36
CA GLU A 82 -12.95 5.60 -0.03
C GLU A 82 -11.69 6.23 -0.65
N ALA A 83 -11.51 7.55 -0.49
CA ALA A 83 -10.35 8.27 -1.02
C ALA A 83 -9.02 7.75 -0.46
N GLN A 84 -9.05 7.10 0.70
CA GLN A 84 -7.88 6.50 1.31
C GLN A 84 -7.65 5.08 0.79
N ARG A 85 -8.71 4.29 0.64
CA ARG A 85 -8.65 2.94 0.04
C ARG A 85 -8.15 2.97 -1.39
N ASP A 86 -8.53 3.99 -2.16
CA ASP A 86 -8.11 4.21 -3.54
C ASP A 86 -6.58 4.42 -3.72
N ARG A 87 -5.83 4.59 -2.65
CA ARG A 87 -4.36 4.69 -2.69
C ARG A 87 -3.65 3.33 -2.68
N PHE A 88 -4.37 2.27 -2.33
CA PHE A 88 -3.84 0.91 -2.39
C PHE A 88 -4.03 0.32 -3.79
N LEU A 89 -2.97 -0.30 -4.28
CA LEU A 89 -3.00 -0.92 -5.62
C LEU A 89 -3.93 -2.14 -5.66
N LEU A 90 -3.91 -2.95 -4.61
CA LEU A 90 -4.64 -4.21 -4.52
C LEU A 90 -5.31 -4.34 -3.15
N LYS A 91 -6.50 -4.93 -3.14
CA LYS A 91 -7.13 -5.52 -1.96
C LYS A 91 -7.06 -7.03 -2.10
N ILE A 92 -6.51 -7.69 -1.09
CA ILE A 92 -6.36 -9.14 -1.06
C ILE A 92 -7.19 -9.66 0.11
N ASP A 93 -8.15 -10.53 -0.18
CA ASP A 93 -8.89 -11.23 0.85
C ASP A 93 -8.12 -12.52 1.21
N VAL A 94 -7.73 -12.65 2.47
CA VAL A 94 -7.00 -13.81 2.99
C VAL A 94 -7.99 -14.69 3.75
N PRO A 95 -8.49 -15.77 3.15
CA PRO A 95 -9.40 -16.68 3.82
C PRO A 95 -8.66 -17.53 4.86
N TYR A 96 -9.43 -18.22 5.72
CA TYR A 96 -8.85 -19.25 6.57
C TYR A 96 -8.21 -20.37 5.73
N PRO A 97 -7.07 -20.93 6.19
CA PRO A 97 -6.45 -22.06 5.52
C PRO A 97 -7.39 -23.28 5.51
N ARG A 98 -7.27 -24.11 4.48
CA ARG A 98 -7.99 -25.38 4.41
C ARG A 98 -7.37 -26.41 5.37
N GLY A 99 -8.11 -27.46 5.73
CA GLY A 99 -7.65 -28.43 6.72
C GLY A 99 -6.30 -29.08 6.42
N ASN A 100 -5.96 -29.33 5.16
CA ASN A 100 -4.64 -29.81 4.74
C ASN A 100 -3.54 -28.75 4.92
N GLU A 101 -3.86 -27.48 4.72
CA GLU A 101 -2.93 -26.37 4.92
C GLU A 101 -2.71 -26.09 6.40
N GLU A 102 -3.77 -26.18 7.23
CA GLU A 102 -3.65 -26.08 8.70
C GLU A 102 -2.76 -27.18 9.25
N PHE A 103 -2.89 -28.41 8.74
CA PHE A 103 -2.03 -29.52 9.13
C PHE A 103 -0.57 -29.27 8.78
N GLU A 104 -0.31 -28.69 7.60
CA GLU A 104 1.04 -28.32 7.20
C GLU A 104 1.61 -27.17 8.06
N ILE A 105 0.78 -26.19 8.43
CA ILE A 105 1.15 -25.12 9.36
C ILE A 105 1.55 -25.73 10.71
N LEU A 106 0.71 -26.62 11.26
CA LEU A 106 1.00 -27.31 12.51
C LEU A 106 2.35 -28.04 12.42
N ARG A 107 2.57 -28.79 11.35
CA ARG A 107 3.80 -29.56 11.16
C ARG A 107 5.06 -28.69 11.08
N ARG A 108 4.98 -27.54 10.39
CA ARG A 108 6.12 -26.62 10.24
C ARG A 108 6.41 -25.81 11.49
N MET A 109 5.36 -25.38 12.20
CA MET A 109 5.49 -24.48 13.33
C MET A 109 5.68 -25.19 14.67
N SER A 110 5.35 -26.50 14.75
CA SER A 110 5.49 -27.30 15.98
C SER A 110 6.94 -27.69 16.30
N VAL A 111 7.87 -27.52 15.37
CA VAL A 111 9.29 -27.79 15.59
C VAL A 111 10.03 -26.45 15.72
N LYS A 112 10.93 -26.15 14.82
CA LYS A 112 11.64 -24.86 14.76
C LYS A 112 11.07 -24.06 13.58
N ALA A 113 10.52 -22.89 13.87
CA ALA A 113 10.00 -22.03 12.81
C ALA A 113 11.09 -21.74 11.75
N PRO A 114 10.78 -21.89 10.46
CA PRO A 114 11.74 -21.61 9.40
C PRO A 114 12.14 -20.13 9.43
N GLN A 115 13.43 -19.87 9.25
CA GLN A 115 13.93 -18.51 9.17
C GLN A 115 13.94 -18.06 7.70
N PRO A 116 13.41 -16.87 7.37
CA PRO A 116 13.47 -16.34 6.02
C PRO A 116 14.93 -16.06 5.64
N GLN A 117 15.25 -16.30 4.37
CA GLN A 117 16.55 -15.93 3.79
C GLN A 117 16.34 -14.79 2.82
N GLN A 118 17.33 -13.90 2.70
CA GLN A 118 17.30 -12.85 1.70
C GLN A 118 17.40 -13.47 0.31
N VAL A 119 16.41 -13.15 -0.54
CA VAL A 119 16.34 -13.62 -1.93
C VAL A 119 16.72 -12.51 -2.92
N LEU A 120 16.38 -11.25 -2.61
CA LEU A 120 16.62 -10.07 -3.44
C LEU A 120 17.24 -8.94 -2.61
N THR A 121 18.00 -8.09 -3.29
CA THR A 121 18.44 -6.81 -2.71
C THR A 121 17.47 -5.69 -3.12
N PRO A 122 17.46 -4.54 -2.45
CA PRO A 122 16.66 -3.37 -2.87
C PRO A 122 16.92 -2.96 -4.32
N GLU A 123 18.18 -3.00 -4.76
CA GLU A 123 18.59 -2.64 -6.12
C GLU A 123 18.03 -3.63 -7.15
N ALA A 124 17.99 -4.93 -6.82
CA ALA A 124 17.40 -5.95 -7.67
C ALA A 124 15.87 -5.74 -7.80
N VAL A 125 15.19 -5.33 -6.74
CA VAL A 125 13.76 -4.98 -6.79
C VAL A 125 13.52 -3.77 -7.70
N VAL A 126 14.34 -2.73 -7.62
CA VAL A 126 14.27 -1.57 -8.51
C VAL A 126 14.45 -1.99 -9.97
N ALA A 127 15.46 -2.79 -10.26
CA ALA A 127 15.68 -3.30 -11.64
C ALA A 127 14.47 -4.09 -12.18
N LEU A 128 13.81 -4.89 -11.33
CA LEU A 128 12.58 -5.60 -11.72
C LEU A 128 11.40 -4.63 -11.95
N GLN A 129 11.29 -3.55 -11.17
CA GLN A 129 10.28 -2.50 -11.38
C GLN A 129 10.49 -1.77 -12.71
N ASP A 130 11.74 -1.46 -13.05
CA ASP A 130 12.09 -0.84 -14.33
C ASP A 130 11.75 -1.76 -15.49
N MET A 131 12.14 -3.04 -15.42
CA MET A 131 11.78 -4.05 -16.44
C MET A 131 10.25 -4.14 -16.62
N ALA A 132 9.48 -4.14 -15.54
CA ALA A 132 8.02 -4.17 -15.63
C ALA A 132 7.47 -2.89 -16.27
N SER A 133 8.07 -1.74 -15.99
CA SER A 133 7.66 -0.45 -16.57
C SER A 133 7.92 -0.35 -18.07
N ASP A 134 8.95 -1.04 -18.56
CA ASP A 134 9.33 -1.06 -19.98
C ASP A 134 8.45 -1.98 -20.84
N VAL A 135 7.61 -2.81 -20.23
CA VAL A 135 6.69 -3.68 -20.99
C VAL A 135 5.73 -2.82 -21.82
N PHE A 136 5.76 -3.02 -23.12
CA PHE A 136 4.89 -2.32 -24.06
C PHE A 136 3.41 -2.68 -23.87
N VAL A 137 2.56 -1.69 -23.88
CA VAL A 137 1.09 -1.86 -23.81
C VAL A 137 0.47 -1.34 -25.09
N HIS A 138 -0.11 -2.23 -25.87
CA HIS A 138 -0.80 -1.86 -27.10
C HIS A 138 -2.05 -1.00 -26.80
N ASN A 139 -2.36 -0.04 -27.67
CA ASN A 139 -3.49 0.88 -27.50
C ASN A 139 -4.82 0.16 -27.26
N LEU A 140 -5.10 -0.96 -27.92
CA LEU A 140 -6.32 -1.75 -27.71
C LEU A 140 -6.43 -2.26 -26.27
N VAL A 141 -5.31 -2.61 -25.64
CA VAL A 141 -5.29 -3.04 -24.22
C VAL A 141 -5.55 -1.83 -23.32
N ALA A 142 -4.93 -0.69 -23.62
CA ALA A 142 -5.15 0.54 -22.87
C ALA A 142 -6.62 0.98 -22.95
N GLU A 143 -7.22 0.97 -24.14
CA GLU A 143 -8.64 1.26 -24.35
C GLU A 143 -9.55 0.28 -23.61
N TYR A 144 -9.21 -1.00 -23.60
CA TYR A 144 -9.96 -2.03 -22.85
C TYR A 144 -9.95 -1.74 -21.36
N VAL A 145 -8.78 -1.42 -20.78
CA VAL A 145 -8.64 -1.05 -19.36
C VAL A 145 -9.47 0.20 -19.03
N VAL A 146 -9.41 1.23 -19.87
CA VAL A 146 -10.23 2.45 -19.70
C VAL A 146 -11.72 2.11 -19.71
N ARG A 147 -12.17 1.28 -20.66
CA ARG A 147 -13.59 0.85 -20.75
C ARG A 147 -14.03 0.07 -19.52
N LEU A 148 -13.18 -0.82 -18.96
CA LEU A 148 -13.48 -1.52 -17.72
C LEU A 148 -13.71 -0.55 -16.57
N VAL A 149 -12.83 0.45 -16.40
CA VAL A 149 -12.96 1.45 -15.33
C VAL A 149 -14.19 2.33 -15.54
N LEU A 150 -14.47 2.76 -16.77
CA LEU A 150 -15.67 3.55 -17.10
C LEU A 150 -16.95 2.75 -16.84
N ALA A 151 -16.98 1.45 -17.13
CA ALA A 151 -18.12 0.57 -16.84
C ALA A 151 -18.45 0.50 -15.35
N THR A 152 -17.46 0.65 -14.46
CA THR A 152 -17.73 0.73 -13.01
C THR A 152 -18.38 2.06 -12.59
N ARG A 153 -18.22 3.13 -13.39
CA ARG A 153 -18.81 4.46 -13.12
C ARG A 153 -20.20 4.61 -13.71
N ASN A 154 -20.36 4.13 -14.93
CA ASN A 154 -21.61 4.23 -15.72
C ASN A 154 -21.95 2.88 -16.33
N PRO A 155 -22.36 1.87 -15.53
CA PRO A 155 -22.60 0.51 -16.04
C PRO A 155 -23.71 0.45 -17.10
N GLY A 156 -24.68 1.38 -17.07
CA GLY A 156 -25.74 1.48 -18.05
C GLY A 156 -25.25 1.74 -19.47
N ASP A 157 -24.20 2.54 -19.65
CA ASP A 157 -23.58 2.85 -20.95
C ASP A 157 -22.92 1.62 -21.59
N PHE A 158 -22.68 0.57 -20.80
CA PHE A 158 -22.05 -0.68 -21.20
C PHE A 158 -23.04 -1.87 -21.21
N GLY A 159 -24.35 -1.61 -21.15
CA GLY A 159 -25.39 -2.65 -21.15
C GLY A 159 -25.52 -3.44 -19.84
N MET A 160 -25.01 -2.92 -18.74
CA MET A 160 -24.99 -3.54 -17.41
C MET A 160 -25.79 -2.72 -16.39
N SER A 161 -26.99 -2.27 -16.76
CA SER A 161 -27.83 -1.40 -15.93
C SER A 161 -28.24 -2.00 -14.59
N ASP A 162 -28.31 -3.32 -14.50
CA ASP A 162 -28.55 -4.09 -13.28
C ASP A 162 -27.45 -3.90 -12.22
N LEU A 163 -26.23 -3.61 -12.62
CA LEU A 163 -25.10 -3.34 -11.72
C LEU A 163 -25.14 -1.92 -11.12
N ALA A 164 -25.91 -1.00 -11.66
CA ALA A 164 -25.97 0.38 -11.18
C ALA A 164 -26.41 0.49 -9.71
N ASN A 165 -27.22 -0.45 -9.22
CA ASN A 165 -27.66 -0.50 -7.83
C ASN A 165 -26.71 -1.27 -6.91
N VAL A 166 -25.73 -1.96 -7.46
CA VAL A 166 -24.74 -2.77 -6.72
C VAL A 166 -23.44 -2.03 -6.54
N ILE A 167 -23.04 -1.26 -7.55
CA ILE A 167 -21.80 -0.46 -7.51
C ILE A 167 -22.12 0.88 -6.84
N GLN A 168 -21.75 1.01 -5.57
CA GLN A 168 -21.95 2.27 -4.82
C GLN A 168 -21.03 3.39 -5.31
N ILE A 169 -19.76 3.06 -5.63
CA ILE A 169 -18.75 4.01 -6.07
C ILE A 169 -17.94 3.38 -7.19
N GLY A 170 -17.87 4.05 -8.33
CA GLY A 170 -17.03 3.61 -9.45
C GLY A 170 -15.54 3.86 -9.20
N CYS A 171 -14.70 3.10 -9.86
CA CYS A 171 -13.24 3.19 -9.72
C CYS A 171 -12.69 4.56 -10.14
N SER A 172 -11.65 5.05 -9.45
CA SER A 172 -10.94 6.28 -9.80
C SER A 172 -9.98 6.08 -11.00
N PRO A 173 -9.39 7.15 -11.55
CA PRO A 173 -8.34 7.03 -12.56
C PRO A 173 -7.10 6.25 -12.10
N ARG A 174 -6.85 6.17 -10.77
CA ARG A 174 -5.78 5.33 -10.22
C ARG A 174 -5.97 3.85 -10.55
N ALA A 175 -7.20 3.37 -10.60
CA ALA A 175 -7.48 2.00 -11.01
C ALA A 175 -7.02 1.71 -12.45
N THR A 176 -7.17 2.68 -13.37
CA THR A 176 -6.65 2.55 -14.73
C THR A 176 -5.13 2.35 -14.74
N LEU A 177 -4.41 3.19 -14.00
CA LEU A 177 -2.95 3.09 -13.87
C LEU A 177 -2.53 1.80 -13.18
N GLY A 178 -3.23 1.45 -12.10
CA GLY A 178 -2.97 0.23 -11.33
C GLY A 178 -3.17 -1.05 -12.13
N LEU A 179 -4.24 -1.14 -12.92
CA LEU A 179 -4.49 -2.28 -13.80
C LEU A 179 -3.38 -2.46 -14.85
N VAL A 180 -2.95 -1.36 -15.47
CA VAL A 180 -1.84 -1.40 -16.43
C VAL A 180 -0.54 -1.84 -15.77
N ALA A 181 -0.20 -1.29 -14.59
CA ALA A 181 1.01 -1.65 -13.86
C ALA A 181 0.99 -3.13 -13.44
N ALA A 182 -0.14 -3.61 -12.90
CA ALA A 182 -0.29 -5.02 -12.53
C ALA A 182 -0.21 -5.96 -13.75
N ALA A 183 -0.84 -5.59 -14.88
CA ALA A 183 -0.79 -6.37 -16.10
C ALA A 183 0.64 -6.49 -16.66
N ARG A 184 1.42 -5.40 -16.64
CA ARG A 184 2.82 -5.40 -17.03
C ARG A 184 3.65 -6.35 -16.18
N ALA A 185 3.53 -6.28 -14.85
CA ALA A 185 4.24 -7.16 -13.94
C ALA A 185 3.86 -8.63 -14.14
N LEU A 186 2.54 -8.93 -14.27
CA LEU A 186 2.05 -10.28 -14.51
C LEU A 186 2.52 -10.85 -15.85
N SER A 187 2.63 -10.04 -16.90
CA SER A 187 3.08 -10.50 -18.22
C SER A 187 4.50 -11.03 -18.19
N LEU A 188 5.37 -10.53 -17.31
CA LEU A 188 6.74 -11.03 -17.12
C LEU A 188 6.78 -12.39 -16.41
N ILE A 189 5.76 -12.71 -15.62
CA ILE A 189 5.68 -13.97 -14.86
C ILE A 189 5.04 -15.08 -15.70
N HIS A 190 4.08 -14.74 -16.56
CA HIS A 190 3.24 -15.67 -17.30
C HIS A 190 3.56 -15.73 -18.81
N ILE A 191 4.81 -15.54 -19.18
CA ILE A 191 5.24 -15.72 -20.58
C ILE A 191 5.22 -17.20 -20.96
#